data_25cb35437170dca76ff0f936f1264d6b
#
_entry.id   25cb35437170dca76ff0f936f1264d6b
#
_cell.length_a   1.000
_cell.length_b   1.000
_cell.length_c   1.000
_cell.angle_alpha   90.00
_cell.angle_beta   90.00
_cell.angle_gamma   90.00
#
_symmetry.space_group_name_H-M   'P 1'
#
loop_
_entity.id
_entity.type
_entity.pdbx_description
1 polymer ?
#
loop_
_entity_poly.entity_id
_entity_poly.type
_entity_poly.pdbx_seq_one_letter_code
_entity_poly.pdbx_strand_id
1 'polypeptide(L)'
;TRTIPQGLSAMLAFDADLSLEENRLNMTKAFDRVSTGQITFAARDSEYDGHSIREGEVLALDNGKLSFIEHDIVKACVKLTRSLVHRDSSFITILYGADATEEQANQVKGQLDARYNGEIEVSVINGGQPVYYFIISVE
;
A
#
# COMPACT_ATOMS: atom_id res chain seq x y z
N THR A 1 -14.46 -5.41 0.77
CA THR A 1 -13.06 -4.96 0.82
C THR A 1 -12.15 -6.11 1.21
N ARG A 2 -10.95 -6.14 0.70
CA ARG A 2 -9.95 -7.19 0.98
C ARG A 2 -8.73 -6.64 1.72
N THR A 3 -8.54 -5.33 1.72
CA THR A 3 -7.40 -4.66 2.32
C THR A 3 -7.85 -3.52 3.22
N ILE A 4 -6.97 -3.11 4.14
CA ILE A 4 -7.22 -1.97 5.03
C ILE A 4 -7.47 -0.68 4.24
N PRO A 5 -6.65 -0.30 3.26
CA PRO A 5 -6.92 0.89 2.44
C PRO A 5 -8.27 0.84 1.72
N GLN A 6 -8.67 -0.30 1.18
CA GLN A 6 -9.99 -0.46 0.58
C GLN A 6 -11.12 -0.25 1.59
N GLY A 7 -10.95 -0.79 2.80
CA GLY A 7 -11.92 -0.61 3.88
C GLY A 7 -12.08 0.85 4.29
N LEU A 8 -10.97 1.57 4.41
CA LEU A 8 -10.98 3.00 4.73
C LEU A 8 -11.68 3.82 3.64
N SER A 9 -11.36 3.56 2.37
CA SER A 9 -11.99 4.27 1.25
C SER A 9 -13.50 3.99 1.20
N ALA A 10 -13.92 2.74 1.41
CA ALA A 10 -15.33 2.40 1.49
C ALA A 10 -16.06 3.11 2.64
N MET A 11 -15.43 3.17 3.82
CA MET A 11 -16.01 3.88 4.98
C MET A 11 -16.18 5.37 4.71
N LEU A 12 -15.24 6.01 4.05
CA LEU A 12 -15.32 7.44 3.68
C LEU A 12 -16.43 7.72 2.66
N ALA A 13 -16.81 6.73 1.87
CA ALA A 13 -17.88 6.85 0.89
C ALA A 13 -19.29 6.55 1.47
N PHE A 14 -19.37 6.15 2.74
CA PHE A 14 -20.63 5.92 3.42
C PHE A 14 -21.33 7.24 3.74
N ASP A 15 -22.64 7.31 3.46
CA ASP A 15 -23.49 8.45 3.76
C ASP A 15 -24.77 7.96 4.46
N ALA A 16 -24.98 8.42 5.69
CA ALA A 16 -26.12 8.00 6.50
C ALA A 16 -27.48 8.46 5.95
N ASP A 17 -27.48 9.47 5.08
CA ASP A 17 -28.72 10.00 4.46
C ASP A 17 -29.13 9.23 3.20
N LEU A 18 -28.28 8.32 2.72
CA LEU A 18 -28.56 7.48 1.55
C LEU A 18 -29.13 6.12 1.96
N SER A 19 -29.83 5.48 1.01
CA SER A 19 -30.34 4.13 1.20
C SER A 19 -29.19 3.11 1.30
N LEU A 20 -29.52 1.92 1.80
CA LEU A 20 -28.59 0.79 1.86
C LEU A 20 -28.00 0.47 0.48
N GLU A 21 -28.84 0.46 -0.56
CA GLU A 21 -28.42 0.12 -1.91
C GLU A 21 -27.50 1.18 -2.52
N GLU A 22 -27.81 2.46 -2.32
CA GLU A 22 -26.94 3.55 -2.74
C GLU A 22 -25.60 3.52 -2.03
N ASN A 23 -25.59 3.29 -0.71
CA ASN A 23 -24.36 3.13 0.05
C ASN A 23 -23.54 1.93 -0.43
N ARG A 24 -24.17 0.79 -0.66
CA ARG A 24 -23.49 -0.39 -1.21
C ARG A 24 -22.79 -0.07 -2.52
N LEU A 25 -23.48 0.62 -3.42
CA LEU A 25 -22.94 1.00 -4.72
C LEU A 25 -21.77 1.98 -4.59
N ASN A 26 -21.94 3.04 -3.78
CA ASN A 26 -20.93 4.08 -3.60
C ASN A 26 -19.68 3.54 -2.91
N MET A 27 -19.84 2.75 -1.86
CA MET A 27 -18.71 2.11 -1.15
C MET A 27 -17.97 1.14 -2.05
N THR A 28 -18.68 0.36 -2.87
CA THR A 28 -18.06 -0.55 -3.85
C THR A 28 -17.23 0.22 -4.88
N LYS A 29 -17.77 1.27 -5.46
CA LYS A 29 -17.03 2.12 -6.40
C LYS A 29 -15.81 2.77 -5.77
N ALA A 30 -15.89 3.14 -4.49
CA ALA A 30 -14.78 3.75 -3.77
C ALA A 30 -13.63 2.75 -3.59
N PHE A 31 -13.90 1.55 -3.06
CA PHE A 31 -12.82 0.60 -2.83
C PHE A 31 -12.25 -0.02 -4.11
N ASP A 32 -13.02 -0.11 -5.18
CA ASP A 32 -12.52 -0.63 -6.47
C ASP A 32 -11.44 0.25 -7.10
N ARG A 33 -11.37 1.52 -6.70
CA ARG A 33 -10.34 2.45 -7.17
C ARG A 33 -9.02 2.36 -6.41
N VAL A 34 -9.00 1.61 -5.31
CA VAL A 34 -7.83 1.52 -4.43
C VAL A 34 -6.96 0.33 -4.83
N SER A 35 -5.72 0.63 -5.20
CA SER A 35 -4.66 -0.38 -5.32
C SER A 35 -3.87 -0.42 -4.02
N THR A 36 -3.63 -1.61 -3.50
CA THR A 36 -2.93 -1.81 -2.22
C THR A 36 -1.60 -2.51 -2.44
N GLY A 37 -0.53 -1.90 -1.94
CA GLY A 37 0.78 -2.53 -1.81
C GLY A 37 1.08 -2.87 -0.36
N GLN A 38 1.83 -3.92 -0.14
CA GLN A 38 2.28 -4.32 1.19
C GLN A 38 3.75 -4.73 1.13
N ILE A 39 4.54 -4.22 2.06
CA ILE A 39 5.94 -4.59 2.24
C ILE A 39 6.06 -5.34 3.54
N THR A 40 6.54 -6.57 3.48
CA THR A 40 6.73 -7.44 4.64
C THR A 40 8.04 -8.22 4.51
N PHE A 41 8.25 -9.19 5.37
CA PHE A 41 9.44 -10.03 5.37
C PHE A 41 9.06 -11.52 5.31
N ALA A 42 9.98 -12.32 4.82
CA ALA A 42 9.84 -13.78 4.84
C ALA A 42 10.16 -14.31 6.22
N ALA A 43 9.19 -14.95 6.89
CA ALA A 43 9.37 -15.55 8.21
C ALA A 43 10.17 -16.85 8.17
N ARG A 44 10.31 -17.46 7.00
CA ARG A 44 11.04 -18.71 6.78
C ARG A 44 11.39 -18.86 5.30
N ASP A 45 12.31 -19.77 5.02
CA ASP A 45 12.57 -20.19 3.65
C ASP A 45 11.32 -20.84 3.05
N SER A 46 11.01 -20.47 1.82
CA SER A 46 9.83 -20.99 1.10
C SER A 46 10.03 -20.88 -0.40
N GLU A 47 9.07 -21.40 -1.14
CA GLU A 47 8.99 -21.26 -2.59
C GLU A 47 7.60 -20.74 -2.96
N TYR A 48 7.56 -19.74 -3.82
CA TYR A 48 6.33 -19.17 -4.32
C TYR A 48 6.44 -18.95 -5.82
N ASP A 49 5.53 -19.56 -6.57
CA ASP A 49 5.43 -19.43 -8.03
C ASP A 49 6.78 -19.64 -8.74
N GLY A 50 7.54 -20.65 -8.32
CA GLY A 50 8.87 -20.99 -8.86
C GLY A 50 10.00 -20.08 -8.37
N HIS A 51 9.74 -19.12 -7.49
CA HIS A 51 10.74 -18.24 -6.87
C HIS A 51 11.15 -18.78 -5.49
N SER A 52 12.45 -18.92 -5.28
CA SER A 52 13.02 -19.25 -3.97
C SER A 52 13.02 -18.00 -3.09
N ILE A 53 12.41 -18.11 -1.92
CA ILE A 53 12.35 -17.04 -0.92
C ILE A 53 13.14 -17.50 0.30
N ARG A 54 14.05 -16.66 0.78
CA ARG A 54 14.85 -16.91 1.98
C ARG A 54 14.33 -16.11 3.16
N GLU A 55 14.44 -16.72 4.34
CA GLU A 55 14.09 -16.04 5.60
C GLU A 55 14.79 -14.68 5.70
N GLY A 56 14.05 -13.65 6.09
CA GLY A 56 14.53 -12.27 6.24
C GLY A 56 14.51 -11.43 4.97
N GLU A 57 14.27 -12.03 3.81
CA GLU A 57 14.09 -11.23 2.58
C GLU A 57 12.82 -10.38 2.65
N VAL A 58 12.88 -9.21 2.02
CA VAL A 58 11.77 -8.27 1.94
C VAL A 58 10.85 -8.65 0.78
N LEU A 59 9.57 -8.84 1.09
CA LEU A 59 8.54 -9.23 0.14
C LEU A 59 7.66 -8.03 -0.21
N ALA A 60 7.49 -7.78 -1.50
CA ALA A 60 6.57 -6.78 -2.02
C ALA A 60 5.33 -7.47 -2.61
N LEU A 61 4.17 -7.14 -2.04
CA LEU A 61 2.89 -7.72 -2.43
C LEU A 61 2.03 -6.67 -3.13
N ASP A 62 1.57 -7.00 -4.33
CA ASP A 62 0.62 -6.21 -5.10
C ASP A 62 -0.78 -6.82 -4.92
N ASN A 63 -1.66 -6.10 -4.23
CA ASN A 63 -3.02 -6.58 -3.90
C ASN A 63 -3.02 -8.00 -3.31
N GLY A 64 -2.05 -8.29 -2.44
CA GLY A 64 -1.91 -9.55 -1.74
C GLY A 64 -1.13 -10.64 -2.47
N LYS A 65 -0.66 -10.38 -3.68
CA LYS A 65 0.16 -11.31 -4.47
C LYS A 65 1.61 -10.89 -4.48
N LEU A 66 2.53 -11.84 -4.34
CA LEU A 66 3.96 -11.56 -4.43
C LEU A 66 4.30 -10.96 -5.80
N SER A 67 4.86 -9.75 -5.80
CA SER A 67 5.33 -9.05 -7.00
C SER A 67 6.82 -9.21 -7.20
N PHE A 68 7.61 -8.94 -6.17
CA PHE A 68 9.06 -9.09 -6.21
C PHE A 68 9.66 -9.24 -4.80
N ILE A 69 10.93 -9.59 -4.75
CA ILE A 69 11.74 -9.74 -3.54
C ILE A 69 12.81 -8.65 -3.56
N GLU A 70 13.08 -8.06 -2.42
CA GLU A 70 14.07 -7.00 -2.25
C GLU A 70 14.81 -7.18 -0.93
N HIS A 71 15.84 -6.40 -0.67
CA HIS A 71 16.62 -6.44 0.56
C HIS A 71 16.52 -5.15 1.38
N ASP A 72 16.03 -4.07 0.79
CA ASP A 72 15.85 -2.76 1.41
C ASP A 72 14.36 -2.39 1.41
N ILE A 73 13.82 -2.09 2.59
CA ILE A 73 12.38 -1.80 2.73
C ILE A 73 11.96 -0.48 2.07
N VAL A 74 12.83 0.53 2.10
CA VAL A 74 12.55 1.83 1.46
C VAL A 74 12.54 1.67 -0.06
N LYS A 75 13.54 1.00 -0.61
CA LYS A 75 13.64 0.71 -2.04
C LYS A 75 12.46 -0.15 -2.52
N ALA A 76 12.10 -1.18 -1.74
CA ALA A 76 10.95 -2.03 -2.03
C ALA A 76 9.66 -1.22 -2.07
N CYS A 77 9.44 -0.34 -1.09
CA CYS A 77 8.25 0.50 -0.99
C CYS A 77 8.13 1.47 -2.17
N VAL A 78 9.20 2.16 -2.53
CA VAL A 78 9.21 3.08 -3.67
C VAL A 78 8.95 2.34 -4.98
N LYS A 79 9.62 1.22 -5.19
CA LYS A 79 9.46 0.40 -6.41
C LYS A 79 8.03 -0.15 -6.55
N LEU A 80 7.47 -0.68 -5.47
CA LEU A 80 6.11 -1.20 -5.47
C LEU A 80 5.09 -0.08 -5.70
N THR A 81 5.22 1.04 -5.01
CA THR A 81 4.33 2.20 -5.19
C THR A 81 4.30 2.66 -6.64
N ARG A 82 5.45 2.76 -7.27
CA ARG A 82 5.55 3.14 -8.69
C ARG A 82 4.82 2.17 -9.61
N SER A 83 4.83 0.88 -9.30
CA SER A 83 4.11 -0.13 -10.08
C SER A 83 2.60 -0.06 -9.91
N LEU A 84 2.11 0.49 -8.79
CA LEU A 84 0.69 0.63 -8.48
C LEU A 84 0.08 1.93 -9.04
N VAL A 85 0.91 2.93 -9.33
CA VAL A 85 0.44 4.22 -9.85
C VAL A 85 -0.08 4.06 -11.27
N HIS A 86 -1.29 4.57 -11.49
CA HIS A 86 -1.94 4.64 -12.79
C HIS A 86 -2.02 6.08 -13.27
N ARG A 87 -2.41 6.26 -14.53
CA ARG A 87 -2.58 7.58 -15.15
C ARG A 87 -3.53 8.49 -14.37
N ASP A 88 -4.57 7.92 -13.77
CA ASP A 88 -5.60 8.64 -13.04
C ASP A 88 -5.36 8.71 -11.53
N SER A 89 -4.21 8.22 -11.05
CA SER A 89 -3.87 8.25 -9.64
C SER A 89 -3.61 9.69 -9.17
N SER A 90 -4.20 10.05 -8.04
CA SER A 90 -4.10 11.38 -7.43
C SER A 90 -3.51 11.37 -6.04
N PHE A 91 -3.63 10.25 -5.32
CA PHE A 91 -3.24 10.13 -3.92
C PHE A 91 -2.46 8.85 -3.66
N ILE A 92 -1.36 8.99 -2.93
CA ILE A 92 -0.59 7.89 -2.37
C ILE A 92 -0.56 8.07 -0.86
N THR A 93 -0.97 7.05 -0.12
CA THR A 93 -0.86 7.03 1.34
C THR A 93 0.05 5.89 1.77
N ILE A 94 1.07 6.20 2.57
CA ILE A 94 2.02 5.25 3.12
C ILE A 94 1.78 5.13 4.62
N LEU A 95 1.36 3.94 5.04
CA LEU A 95 1.21 3.59 6.45
C LEU A 95 2.45 2.83 6.89
N TYR A 96 3.30 3.43 7.74
CA TYR A 96 4.46 2.72 8.27
C TYR A 96 4.13 1.98 9.56
N GLY A 97 4.64 0.77 9.68
CA GLY A 97 4.35 -0.12 10.78
C GLY A 97 5.31 0.02 11.96
N ALA A 98 5.10 -0.82 12.98
CA ALA A 98 5.89 -0.83 14.20
C ALA A 98 7.39 -1.12 13.97
N ASP A 99 7.72 -1.88 12.93
CA ASP A 99 9.10 -2.27 12.60
C ASP A 99 9.76 -1.36 11.55
N ALA A 100 9.08 -0.31 11.11
CA ALA A 100 9.64 0.74 10.27
C ALA A 100 9.71 2.06 11.06
N THR A 101 10.59 2.95 10.64
CA THR A 101 10.77 4.25 11.28
C THR A 101 10.10 5.36 10.48
N GLU A 102 9.76 6.45 11.17
CA GLU A 102 9.27 7.67 10.51
C GLU A 102 10.28 8.22 9.50
N GLU A 103 11.57 8.12 9.82
CA GLU A 103 12.66 8.52 8.91
C GLU A 103 12.62 7.72 7.61
N GLN A 104 12.46 6.39 7.69
CA GLN A 104 12.34 5.54 6.52
C GLN A 104 11.09 5.89 5.70
N ALA A 105 9.96 6.15 6.35
CA ALA A 105 8.74 6.58 5.69
C ALA A 105 8.91 7.94 4.99
N ASN A 106 9.62 8.87 5.61
CA ASN A 106 9.94 10.17 5.01
C ASN A 106 10.92 10.06 3.84
N GLN A 107 11.83 9.10 3.85
CA GLN A 107 12.69 8.79 2.71
C GLN A 107 11.85 8.30 1.52
N VAL A 108 10.88 7.43 1.76
CA VAL A 108 9.93 6.97 0.73
C VAL A 108 9.16 8.16 0.16
N LYS A 109 8.60 8.99 1.03
CA LYS A 109 7.86 10.20 0.62
C LYS A 109 8.72 11.13 -0.22
N GLY A 110 9.94 11.42 0.21
CA GLY A 110 10.85 12.29 -0.52
C GLY A 110 11.16 11.80 -1.94
N GLN A 111 11.38 10.50 -2.11
CA GLN A 111 11.63 9.89 -3.41
C GLN A 111 10.39 9.92 -4.32
N LEU A 112 9.20 9.70 -3.75
CA LEU A 112 7.95 9.76 -4.50
C LEU A 112 7.59 11.21 -4.88
N ASP A 113 7.76 12.16 -3.98
CA ASP A 113 7.54 13.59 -4.26
C ASP A 113 8.45 14.08 -5.39
N ALA A 114 9.73 13.68 -5.37
CA ALA A 114 10.69 14.03 -6.43
C ALA A 114 10.28 13.42 -7.78
N ARG A 115 9.74 12.20 -7.78
CA ARG A 115 9.34 11.53 -9.01
C ARG A 115 8.09 12.11 -9.62
N TYR A 116 7.07 12.40 -8.81
CA TYR A 116 5.77 12.84 -9.30
C TYR A 116 5.59 14.36 -9.30
N ASN A 117 6.54 15.08 -8.70
CA ASN A 117 6.67 16.53 -8.79
C ASN A 117 5.38 17.28 -8.47
N GLY A 118 4.65 16.83 -7.47
CA GLY A 118 3.39 17.44 -7.01
C GLY A 118 2.15 17.05 -7.79
N GLU A 119 2.26 16.23 -8.83
CA GLU A 119 1.11 15.71 -9.58
C GLU A 119 0.28 14.72 -8.78
N ILE A 120 0.91 14.02 -7.83
CA ILE A 120 0.29 13.08 -6.93
C ILE A 120 0.60 13.51 -5.50
N GLU A 121 -0.43 13.64 -4.68
CA GLU A 121 -0.27 13.93 -3.25
C GLU A 121 0.18 12.68 -2.50
N VAL A 122 1.30 12.78 -1.78
CA VAL A 122 1.87 11.70 -0.98
C VAL A 122 1.74 12.03 0.50
N SER A 123 1.05 11.18 1.24
CA SER A 123 0.87 11.28 2.69
C SER A 123 1.53 10.11 3.40
N VAL A 124 2.14 10.38 4.54
CA VAL A 124 2.77 9.38 5.42
C VAL A 124 2.06 9.40 6.76
N ILE A 125 1.62 8.23 7.21
CA ILE A 125 0.86 8.06 8.46
C ILE A 125 1.50 6.94 9.28
N ASN A 126 1.63 7.17 10.59
CA ASN A 126 2.03 6.12 11.51
C ASN A 126 0.86 5.15 11.72
N GLY A 127 0.93 4.00 11.06
CA GLY A 127 -0.07 2.95 11.19
C GLY A 127 0.13 2.07 12.42
N GLY A 128 1.37 1.93 12.87
CA GLY A 128 1.74 1.09 14.03
C GLY A 128 1.46 -0.40 13.83
N GLN A 129 1.12 -0.84 12.63
CA GLN A 129 0.79 -2.23 12.35
C GLN A 129 1.99 -3.16 12.52
N PRO A 130 1.78 -4.37 13.01
CA PRO A 130 2.81 -5.41 13.03
C PRO A 130 2.93 -6.07 11.65
N VAL A 131 3.98 -6.86 11.43
CA VAL A 131 4.23 -7.70 10.26
C VAL A 131 4.56 -6.91 8.99
N TYR A 132 3.78 -5.90 8.65
CA TYR A 132 3.99 -5.09 7.45
C TYR A 132 4.77 -3.83 7.77
N TYR A 133 5.97 -3.70 7.19
CA TYR A 133 6.76 -2.47 7.29
C TYR A 133 6.00 -1.28 6.71
N PHE A 134 5.39 -1.48 5.55
CA PHE A 134 4.57 -0.47 4.88
C PHE A 134 3.31 -1.09 4.29
N ILE A 135 2.22 -0.36 4.42
CA ILE A 135 0.99 -0.57 3.67
C ILE A 135 0.79 0.65 2.79
N ILE A 136 0.62 0.43 1.49
CA ILE A 136 0.56 1.47 0.48
C ILE A 136 -0.85 1.50 -0.08
N SER A 137 -1.43 2.69 -0.15
CA SER A 137 -2.71 2.95 -0.82
C SER A 137 -2.46 3.88 -2.00
N VAL A 138 -2.91 3.49 -3.18
CA VAL A 138 -2.87 4.32 -4.39
C VAL A 138 -4.29 4.47 -4.92
N GLU A 139 -4.73 5.72 -5.02
CA GLU A 139 -6.06 6.09 -5.52
C GLU A 139 -6.00 7.07 -6.68
#